data_953052b6eeb74e65b1316b12501fa6c4
#
_entry.id   953052b6eeb74e65b1316b12501fa6c4
#
_cell.length_a   1.000
_cell.length_b   1.000
_cell.length_c   1.000
_cell.angle_alpha   90.00
_cell.angle_beta   90.00
_cell.angle_gamma   90.00
#
_symmetry.space_group_name_H-M   'P 1'
#
loop_
_entity.id
_entity.type
_entity.pdbx_description
1 polymer ?
#
loop_
_entity_poly.entity_id
_entity_poly.type
_entity_poly.pdbx_seq_one_letter_code
_entity_poly.pdbx_strand_id
1 'polypeptide(L)'
;MLQCNVRLLILEVREGQVMHKPPKKFFETLAIGAPTPYREIPTTLERMIHFFPPHVEKMRAKVPDMVAEVDVLLGNLEDAIPVNAKDAARAGLVEVVKTVDFGDTGLWTRVNCLNSPWFLNDVTEVVAAASDKLDVVMLPKVEGAWDIHYLD
;
A
#
# COMPACT_ATOMS: atom_id res chain seq x y z
N MET A 1 14.13 12.12 -11.30
CA MET A 1 13.51 11.97 -9.97
C MET A 1 12.12 11.42 -10.21
N LEU A 2 11.96 10.12 -10.04
CA LEU A 2 10.64 9.46 -10.12
C LEU A 2 9.91 9.75 -8.79
N GLN A 3 8.87 10.57 -8.84
CA GLN A 3 7.97 10.72 -7.71
C GLN A 3 7.06 9.49 -7.69
N CYS A 4 7.35 8.57 -6.77
CA CYS A 4 6.43 7.49 -6.46
C CYS A 4 5.23 8.08 -5.72
N ASN A 5 4.03 7.97 -6.29
CA ASN A 5 2.78 8.50 -5.73
C ASN A 5 2.08 7.47 -4.84
N VAL A 6 2.80 6.85 -3.92
CA VAL A 6 2.23 5.86 -3.00
C VAL A 6 1.48 6.56 -1.86
N ARG A 7 0.24 6.16 -1.62
CA ARG A 7 -0.54 6.55 -0.44
C ARG A 7 -0.22 5.64 0.73
N LEU A 8 0.15 6.20 1.86
CA LEU A 8 0.24 5.46 3.11
C LEU A 8 -1.13 5.42 3.79
N LEU A 9 -1.74 4.25 3.88
CA LEU A 9 -3.00 4.05 4.61
C LEU A 9 -2.70 3.53 6.01
N ILE A 10 -2.99 4.38 6.99
CA ILE A 10 -2.94 4.03 8.40
C ILE A 10 -4.34 3.61 8.79
N LEU A 11 -4.53 2.33 9.07
CA LEU A 11 -5.76 1.86 9.70
C LEU A 11 -5.73 2.18 11.20
N GLU A 12 -5.96 3.45 11.56
CA GLU A 12 -6.55 3.74 12.86
C GLU A 12 -8.03 3.43 12.78
N VAL A 13 -8.47 2.37 13.45
CA VAL A 13 -9.90 2.12 13.68
C VAL A 13 -10.38 3.16 14.69
N ARG A 14 -10.80 4.32 14.19
CA ARG A 14 -11.65 5.25 14.91
C ARG A 14 -12.96 5.37 14.16
N GLU A 15 -14.01 4.90 14.84
CA GLU A 15 -15.39 5.04 14.39
C GLU A 15 -15.69 6.48 13.97
N GLY A 16 -16.13 6.65 12.73
CA GLY A 16 -17.02 7.75 12.33
C GLY A 16 -16.41 9.10 12.03
N GLN A 17 -15.09 9.26 11.88
CA GLN A 17 -14.53 10.55 11.44
C GLN A 17 -14.01 10.50 10.01
N VAL A 18 -14.74 11.17 9.12
CA VAL A 18 -14.17 11.69 7.86
C VAL A 18 -12.86 12.38 8.21
N MET A 19 -11.74 11.98 7.58
CA MET A 19 -10.47 12.67 7.75
C MET A 19 -10.65 14.14 7.40
N HIS A 20 -10.82 14.96 8.43
CA HIS A 20 -10.90 16.40 8.25
C HIS A 20 -9.56 16.91 7.73
N LYS A 21 -9.61 17.77 6.72
CA LYS A 21 -8.47 18.59 6.31
C LYS A 21 -7.81 19.14 7.55
N PRO A 22 -6.53 18.88 7.81
CA PRO A 22 -5.87 19.52 8.95
C PRO A 22 -6.01 21.03 8.81
N PRO A 23 -6.21 21.76 9.90
CA PRO A 23 -6.37 23.20 9.83
C PRO A 23 -5.19 23.81 9.09
N LYS A 24 -5.43 24.66 8.11
CA LYS A 24 -4.37 25.36 7.34
C LYS A 24 -3.31 25.96 8.26
N LYS A 25 -3.72 26.50 9.41
CA LYS A 25 -2.83 27.06 10.43
C LYS A 25 -1.83 26.08 11.05
N PHE A 26 -2.11 24.78 11.03
CA PHE A 26 -1.18 23.79 11.57
C PHE A 26 0.07 23.65 10.67
N PHE A 27 -0.11 23.69 9.37
CA PHE A 27 1.00 23.63 8.42
C PHE A 27 1.74 24.96 8.27
N GLU A 28 1.02 26.10 8.36
CA GLU A 28 1.64 27.42 8.31
C GLU A 28 2.63 27.65 9.46
N THR A 29 2.39 27.04 10.62
CA THR A 29 3.27 27.17 11.79
C THR A 29 4.55 26.34 11.69
N LEU A 30 4.53 25.24 10.95
CA LEU A 30 5.65 24.29 10.85
C LEU A 30 6.50 24.48 9.59
N ALA A 31 6.00 25.22 8.61
CA ALA A 31 6.61 25.32 7.29
C ALA A 31 6.78 26.78 6.83
N ILE A 32 7.42 27.62 7.65
CA ILE A 32 7.73 28.98 7.23
C ILE A 32 8.59 28.94 5.97
N GLY A 33 7.99 29.35 4.83
CA GLY A 33 8.67 29.42 3.54
C GLY A 33 8.65 28.16 2.69
N ALA A 34 8.06 27.07 3.16
CA ALA A 34 7.83 25.90 2.31
C ALA A 34 6.48 26.03 1.55
N PRO A 35 6.41 25.63 0.28
CA PRO A 35 5.13 25.52 -0.41
C PRO A 35 4.27 24.52 0.34
N THR A 36 3.01 24.88 0.61
CA THR A 36 2.06 24.00 1.31
C THR A 36 1.92 22.71 0.48
N PRO A 37 2.33 21.54 0.99
CA PRO A 37 2.18 20.30 0.26
C PRO A 37 0.72 19.82 0.34
N TYR A 38 -0.19 20.66 -0.13
CA TYR A 38 -1.60 20.34 -0.18
C TYR A 38 -1.89 19.61 -1.49
N ARG A 39 -2.05 18.32 -1.40
CA ARG A 39 -2.55 17.49 -2.48
C ARG A 39 -4.00 17.14 -2.20
N GLU A 40 -4.93 17.57 -3.04
CA GLU A 40 -6.27 16.99 -3.04
C GLU A 40 -6.16 15.55 -3.51
N ILE A 41 -6.47 14.63 -2.61
CA ILE A 41 -6.56 13.23 -2.94
C ILE A 41 -8.01 13.00 -3.40
N PRO A 42 -8.25 12.61 -4.65
CA PRO A 42 -9.60 12.30 -5.11
C PRO A 42 -10.21 11.23 -4.23
N THR A 43 -11.48 11.39 -3.89
CA THR A 43 -12.22 10.35 -3.18
C THR A 43 -12.49 9.21 -4.15
N THR A 44 -11.91 8.06 -3.91
CA THR A 44 -12.21 6.81 -4.61
C THR A 44 -13.11 5.93 -3.74
N LEU A 45 -14.02 5.18 -4.36
CA LEU A 45 -14.87 4.24 -3.65
C LEU A 45 -14.09 2.93 -3.46
N GLU A 46 -13.66 2.66 -2.24
CA GLU A 46 -12.88 1.49 -1.86
C GLU A 46 -13.75 0.59 -0.96
N ARG A 47 -14.85 0.08 -1.51
CA ARG A 47 -15.88 -0.67 -0.79
C ARG A 47 -15.50 -2.14 -0.61
N MET A 48 -14.76 -2.69 -1.60
CA MET A 48 -14.37 -4.09 -1.61
C MET A 48 -12.87 -4.20 -1.83
N ILE A 49 -12.16 -4.65 -0.78
CA ILE A 49 -10.72 -4.94 -0.83
C ILE A 49 -10.56 -6.46 -0.83
N HIS A 50 -10.07 -7.02 -1.93
CA HIS A 50 -9.82 -8.45 -2.04
C HIS A 50 -8.35 -8.78 -1.83
N PHE A 51 -8.07 -9.57 -0.78
CA PHE A 51 -6.72 -10.03 -0.46
C PHE A 51 -6.36 -11.26 -1.29
N PHE A 52 -5.16 -11.29 -1.84
CA PHE A 52 -4.63 -12.50 -2.46
C PHE A 52 -3.22 -12.84 -1.95
N PRO A 53 -2.90 -14.15 -1.78
CA PRO A 53 -1.58 -14.63 -1.37
C PRO A 53 -0.68 -14.80 -2.60
N PRO A 54 0.30 -13.90 -2.85
CA PRO A 54 1.06 -13.92 -4.10
C PRO A 54 1.99 -15.13 -4.28
N HIS A 55 2.33 -15.88 -3.21
CA HIS A 55 3.14 -17.09 -3.30
C HIS A 55 2.39 -18.24 -3.97
N VAL A 56 1.06 -18.20 -4.04
CA VAL A 56 0.24 -19.26 -4.62
C VAL A 56 -0.02 -18.96 -6.10
N GLU A 57 0.62 -19.70 -7.01
CA GLU A 57 0.51 -19.51 -8.45
C GLU A 57 -0.94 -19.52 -8.96
N LYS A 58 -1.75 -20.47 -8.49
CA LYS A 58 -3.18 -20.55 -8.84
C LYS A 58 -3.96 -19.29 -8.47
N MET A 59 -3.57 -18.61 -7.39
CA MET A 59 -4.21 -17.37 -6.97
C MET A 59 -3.74 -16.19 -7.82
N ARG A 60 -2.44 -16.13 -8.14
CA ARG A 60 -1.92 -15.13 -9.06
C ARG A 60 -2.58 -15.22 -10.45
N ALA A 61 -2.75 -16.42 -10.95
CA ALA A 61 -3.38 -16.65 -12.25
C ALA A 61 -4.84 -16.15 -12.35
N LYS A 62 -5.52 -15.99 -11.21
CA LYS A 62 -6.89 -15.45 -11.15
C LYS A 62 -6.94 -13.92 -11.04
N VAL A 63 -5.84 -13.26 -10.73
CA VAL A 63 -5.81 -11.81 -10.52
C VAL A 63 -6.38 -11.03 -11.72
N PRO A 64 -6.01 -11.34 -12.97
CA PRO A 64 -6.58 -10.64 -14.14
C PRO A 64 -8.11 -10.72 -14.24
N ASP A 65 -8.68 -11.85 -13.87
CA ASP A 65 -10.13 -12.06 -13.92
C ASP A 65 -10.87 -11.26 -12.83
N MET A 66 -10.19 -10.99 -11.70
CA MET A 66 -10.77 -10.25 -10.57
C MET A 66 -10.68 -8.73 -10.72
N VAL A 67 -9.81 -8.20 -11.58
CA VAL A 67 -9.59 -6.75 -11.73
C VAL A 67 -10.90 -6.00 -11.96
N ALA A 68 -11.79 -6.50 -12.82
CA ALA A 68 -13.06 -5.84 -13.12
C ALA A 68 -14.17 -6.05 -12.08
N GLU A 69 -13.93 -6.91 -11.07
CA GLU A 69 -14.97 -7.33 -10.11
C GLU A 69 -14.83 -6.67 -8.73
N VAL A 70 -13.67 -6.06 -8.45
CA VAL A 70 -13.36 -5.50 -7.13
C VAL A 70 -12.85 -4.06 -7.23
N ASP A 71 -13.04 -3.29 -6.16
CA ASP A 71 -12.51 -1.92 -6.12
C ASP A 71 -10.99 -1.90 -5.87
N VAL A 72 -10.47 -2.87 -5.08
CA VAL A 72 -9.05 -2.97 -4.72
C VAL A 72 -8.59 -4.43 -4.67
N LEU A 73 -7.45 -4.70 -5.27
CA LEU A 73 -6.69 -5.94 -5.11
C LEU A 73 -5.49 -5.71 -4.20
N LEU A 74 -5.40 -6.49 -3.11
CA LEU A 74 -4.34 -6.35 -2.12
C LEU A 74 -3.44 -7.59 -2.12
N GLY A 75 -2.19 -7.40 -2.58
CA GLY A 75 -1.14 -8.41 -2.45
C GLY A 75 -0.64 -8.49 -1.01
N ASN A 76 -0.89 -9.64 -0.37
CA ASN A 76 -0.53 -9.82 1.03
C ASN A 76 0.82 -10.50 1.20
N LEU A 77 1.77 -9.85 1.90
CA LEU A 77 3.09 -10.40 2.22
C LEU A 77 3.24 -10.76 3.70
N GLU A 78 2.23 -10.46 4.51
CA GLU A 78 2.27 -10.58 5.98
C GLU A 78 1.72 -11.92 6.49
N ASP A 79 0.93 -11.95 7.55
CA ASP A 79 0.55 -13.12 8.36
C ASP A 79 0.01 -14.34 7.58
N ALA A 80 -0.69 -14.14 6.48
CA ALA A 80 -1.19 -15.24 5.66
C ALA A 80 -0.10 -15.98 4.86
N ILE A 81 1.14 -15.48 4.88
CA ILE A 81 2.26 -16.05 4.13
C ILE A 81 3.19 -16.81 5.09
N PRO A 82 3.40 -18.11 4.90
CA PRO A 82 4.37 -18.86 5.68
C PRO A 82 5.78 -18.27 5.58
N VAL A 83 6.56 -18.39 6.65
CA VAL A 83 7.93 -17.86 6.73
C VAL A 83 8.81 -18.28 5.57
N ASN A 84 8.75 -19.54 5.18
CA ASN A 84 9.52 -20.11 4.08
C ASN A 84 9.00 -19.72 2.68
N ALA A 85 7.87 -19.02 2.60
CA ALA A 85 7.27 -18.55 1.35
C ALA A 85 7.33 -17.02 1.18
N LYS A 86 7.94 -16.28 2.11
CA LYS A 86 8.01 -14.82 2.08
C LYS A 86 8.66 -14.28 0.79
N ASP A 87 9.81 -14.84 0.41
CA ASP A 87 10.50 -14.41 -0.81
C ASP A 87 9.71 -14.78 -2.07
N ALA A 88 9.08 -15.96 -2.09
CA ALA A 88 8.20 -16.37 -3.18
C ALA A 88 6.95 -15.48 -3.29
N ALA A 89 6.41 -15.01 -2.17
CA ALA A 89 5.28 -14.10 -2.17
C ALA A 89 5.68 -12.73 -2.74
N ARG A 90 6.84 -12.20 -2.36
CA ARG A 90 7.37 -10.96 -2.89
C ARG A 90 7.60 -11.05 -4.40
N ALA A 91 8.30 -12.10 -4.84
CA ALA A 91 8.56 -12.34 -6.26
C ALA A 91 7.25 -12.50 -7.06
N GLY A 92 6.27 -13.22 -6.52
CA GLY A 92 4.96 -13.40 -7.12
C GLY A 92 4.16 -12.09 -7.22
N LEU A 93 4.25 -11.21 -6.21
CA LEU A 93 3.62 -9.89 -6.29
C LEU A 93 4.28 -9.01 -7.36
N VAL A 94 5.61 -9.01 -7.42
CA VAL A 94 6.37 -8.29 -8.46
C VAL A 94 5.99 -8.78 -9.86
N GLU A 95 5.79 -10.09 -10.03
CA GLU A 95 5.32 -10.66 -11.30
C GLU A 95 3.92 -10.14 -11.67
N VAL A 96 2.98 -10.18 -10.73
CA VAL A 96 1.60 -9.67 -10.94
C VAL A 96 1.62 -8.18 -11.32
N VAL A 97 2.38 -7.36 -10.60
CA VAL A 97 2.51 -5.93 -10.91
C VAL A 97 3.00 -5.67 -12.32
N LYS A 98 3.96 -6.47 -12.79
CA LYS A 98 4.55 -6.29 -14.13
C LYS A 98 3.64 -6.79 -15.25
N THR A 99 2.83 -7.80 -14.99
CA THR A 99 2.10 -8.53 -16.05
C THR A 99 0.62 -8.18 -16.12
N VAL A 100 0.02 -7.69 -15.02
CA VAL A 100 -1.41 -7.38 -14.96
C VAL A 100 -1.64 -5.88 -15.21
N ASP A 101 -2.66 -5.60 -16.02
CA ASP A 101 -3.24 -4.28 -16.16
C ASP A 101 -4.40 -4.15 -15.17
N PHE A 102 -4.31 -3.22 -14.24
CA PHE A 102 -5.31 -3.03 -13.19
C PHE A 102 -6.43 -2.05 -13.59
N GLY A 103 -6.26 -1.30 -14.68
CA GLY A 103 -7.25 -0.31 -15.11
C GLY A 103 -7.60 0.66 -13.97
N ASP A 104 -8.89 0.72 -13.61
CA ASP A 104 -9.39 1.58 -12.52
C ASP A 104 -9.36 0.89 -11.13
N THR A 105 -8.99 -0.40 -11.07
CA THR A 105 -8.90 -1.16 -9.81
C THR A 105 -7.63 -0.80 -9.07
N GLY A 106 -7.76 -0.41 -7.79
CA GLY A 106 -6.62 -0.06 -6.95
C GLY A 106 -5.71 -1.28 -6.67
N LEU A 107 -4.41 -1.08 -6.77
CA LEU A 107 -3.42 -2.07 -6.33
C LEU A 107 -2.83 -1.65 -4.99
N TRP A 108 -3.06 -2.47 -3.98
CA TRP A 108 -2.49 -2.28 -2.65
C TRP A 108 -1.55 -3.41 -2.30
N THR A 109 -0.62 -3.17 -1.38
CA THR A 109 0.21 -4.22 -0.79
C THR A 109 0.24 -4.10 0.72
N ARG A 110 0.12 -5.22 1.44
CA ARG A 110 0.39 -5.30 2.87
C ARG A 110 1.76 -5.92 3.07
N VAL A 111 2.72 -5.09 3.46
CA VAL A 111 4.09 -5.50 3.77
C VAL A 111 4.19 -6.19 5.12
N ASN A 112 5.33 -6.79 5.44
CA ASN A 112 5.58 -7.28 6.80
C ASN A 112 5.78 -6.11 7.77
N CYS A 113 5.62 -6.35 9.08
CA CYS A 113 5.83 -5.32 10.11
C CYS A 113 7.28 -4.83 10.15
N LEU A 114 7.49 -3.60 10.63
CA LEU A 114 8.79 -2.92 10.65
C LEU A 114 9.92 -3.71 11.31
N ASN A 115 9.61 -4.41 12.39
CA ASN A 115 10.58 -5.21 13.15
C ASN A 115 10.82 -6.61 12.57
N SER A 116 10.27 -6.90 11.37
CA SER A 116 10.50 -8.17 10.69
C SER A 116 11.74 -8.12 9.79
N PRO A 117 12.41 -9.26 9.55
CA PRO A 117 13.56 -9.31 8.66
C PRO A 117 13.18 -9.13 7.17
N TRP A 118 11.90 -9.15 6.83
CA TRP A 118 11.42 -9.08 5.44
C TRP A 118 10.98 -7.68 5.01
N PHE A 119 10.68 -6.78 5.98
CA PHE A 119 10.11 -5.47 5.71
C PHE A 119 10.89 -4.66 4.68
N LEU A 120 12.20 -4.52 4.88
CA LEU A 120 13.04 -3.71 4.00
C LEU A 120 13.02 -4.22 2.55
N ASN A 121 13.10 -5.54 2.38
CA ASN A 121 13.04 -6.14 1.04
C ASN A 121 11.63 -6.01 0.43
N ASP A 122 10.57 -6.12 1.24
CA ASP A 122 9.20 -5.93 0.77
C ASP A 122 9.03 -4.52 0.18
N VAL A 123 9.46 -3.50 0.91
CA VAL A 123 9.33 -2.12 0.44
C VAL A 123 10.22 -1.86 -0.77
N THR A 124 11.50 -2.22 -0.69
CA THR A 124 12.45 -1.89 -1.76
C THR A 124 12.15 -2.62 -3.07
N GLU A 125 11.83 -3.91 -3.02
CA GLU A 125 11.59 -4.70 -4.23
C GLU A 125 10.21 -4.45 -4.83
N VAL A 126 9.15 -4.39 -3.99
CA VAL A 126 7.78 -4.20 -4.48
C VAL A 126 7.56 -2.76 -4.96
N VAL A 127 7.99 -1.77 -4.18
CA VAL A 127 7.83 -0.35 -4.58
C VAL A 127 8.64 -0.06 -5.83
N ALA A 128 9.89 -0.57 -5.92
CA ALA A 128 10.70 -0.40 -7.11
C ALA A 128 10.10 -1.06 -8.36
N ALA A 129 9.42 -2.20 -8.20
CA ALA A 129 8.77 -2.91 -9.30
C ALA A 129 7.41 -2.32 -9.68
N ALA A 130 6.66 -1.84 -8.69
CA ALA A 130 5.32 -1.33 -8.86
C ALA A 130 5.29 0.11 -9.39
N SER A 131 6.33 0.91 -9.04
CA SER A 131 6.53 2.26 -9.57
C SER A 131 5.26 3.14 -9.49
N ASP A 132 4.51 3.22 -10.56
CA ASP A 132 3.32 4.04 -10.77
C ASP A 132 1.99 3.30 -10.58
N LYS A 133 2.02 1.96 -10.46
CA LYS A 133 0.80 1.13 -10.34
C LYS A 133 0.34 0.92 -8.90
N LEU A 134 1.22 1.09 -7.91
CA LEU A 134 0.92 0.85 -6.50
C LEU A 134 0.27 2.09 -5.88
N ASP A 135 -0.97 1.97 -5.46
CA ASP A 135 -1.72 3.07 -4.84
C ASP A 135 -1.46 3.19 -3.34
N VAL A 136 -1.33 2.04 -2.65
CA VAL A 136 -1.23 2.01 -1.19
C VAL A 136 -0.26 0.94 -0.70
N VAL A 137 0.59 1.32 0.26
CA VAL A 137 1.34 0.40 1.11
C VAL A 137 0.66 0.35 2.48
N MET A 138 0.19 -0.83 2.88
CA MET A 138 -0.40 -1.06 4.19
C MET A 138 0.66 -1.57 5.15
N LEU A 139 0.99 -0.77 6.17
CA LEU A 139 1.89 -1.16 7.25
C LEU A 139 1.09 -1.83 8.38
N PRO A 140 1.32 -3.12 8.68
CA PRO A 140 0.64 -3.80 9.76
C PRO A 140 1.31 -3.56 11.11
N LYS A 141 0.57 -3.81 12.21
CA LYS A 141 1.08 -3.85 13.59
C LYS A 141 1.82 -2.57 13.99
N VAL A 142 1.25 -1.43 13.62
CA VAL A 142 1.77 -0.11 13.98
C VAL A 142 1.60 0.12 15.49
N GLU A 143 2.68 0.43 16.18
CA GLU A 143 2.70 0.68 17.63
C GLU A 143 2.66 2.18 17.97
N GLY A 144 3.02 3.04 17.01
CA GLY A 144 3.01 4.48 17.22
C GLY A 144 3.29 5.29 15.96
N ALA A 145 3.24 6.61 16.10
CA ALA A 145 3.43 7.54 14.99
C ALA A 145 4.81 7.41 14.31
N TRP A 146 5.82 6.99 15.06
CA TRP A 146 7.17 6.81 14.54
C TRP A 146 7.28 5.71 13.49
N ASP A 147 6.46 4.67 13.60
CA ASP A 147 6.45 3.58 12.61
C ASP A 147 6.04 4.10 11.24
N ILE A 148 5.16 5.07 11.23
CA ILE A 148 4.66 5.71 10.03
C ILE A 148 5.71 6.65 9.44
N HIS A 149 6.31 7.50 10.29
CA HIS A 149 7.39 8.37 9.88
C HIS A 149 8.60 7.63 9.33
N TYR A 150 8.79 6.38 9.79
CA TYR A 150 9.88 5.56 9.28
C TYR A 150 9.63 5.04 7.86
N LEU A 151 8.36 4.81 7.51
CA LEU A 151 7.99 4.35 6.17
C LEU A 151 7.84 5.51 5.17
N ASP A 152 7.44 6.70 5.64
CA ASP A 152 7.23 7.90 4.82
C ASP A 152 8.56 8.51 4.35
#